data_5f02a2acb911409566c08b08fad4290b
#
_entry.id   5f02a2acb911409566c08b08fad4290b
#
_cell.length_a   1.000
_cell.length_b   1.000
_cell.length_c   1.000
_cell.angle_alpha   90.00
_cell.angle_beta   90.00
_cell.angle_gamma   90.00
#
_symmetry.space_group_name_H-M   'P 1'
#
loop_
_entity.id
_entity.type
_entity.pdbx_description
1 polymer ?
#
loop_
_entity_poly.entity_id
_entity_poly.type
_entity_poly.pdbx_seq_one_letter_code
_entity_poly.pdbx_strand_id
1 'polypeptide(L)'
;MYGLGFLIFYYPILSMVDEYWIRRRGMAYGLLCSASGASGTVMPLVMQALLRKYGYPTTLRATAVVLLLATGPLIPMLKGRLPVSTLENSGLRTDWSFMKKPLFWVYNLSNLIQGLGYFFPSLFLPSFATSIGLNGWQGALLLTVMSISQVLGQFTFGYLSDRRRLLPVLMAVSTLVSATATFSLWGVSRSFPPLLIFAMLFGFFGAGYTALWGRMVSAVSEHGEETPGQSNAAQAQAMFSCFCFGKGVGNVLAGPISAGLISNIVHVGSYGALKYKAVVVFTGVSMLLSAISIGPWHLRPKRHV
;
A
#
# COMPACT_ATOMS: atom_id res chain seq x y z
N MET A 1 17.38 -7.07 7.96
CA MET A 1 18.02 -7.46 6.68
C MET A 1 17.07 -7.40 5.49
N TYR A 2 15.85 -8.00 5.54
CA TYR A 2 14.90 -7.98 4.42
C TYR A 2 14.55 -6.56 3.93
N GLY A 3 14.25 -5.63 4.85
CA GLY A 3 13.90 -4.25 4.49
C GLY A 3 15.03 -3.48 3.79
N LEU A 4 16.29 -3.72 4.17
CA LEU A 4 17.45 -3.12 3.50
C LEU A 4 17.58 -3.66 2.07
N GLY A 5 17.45 -4.99 1.87
CA GLY A 5 17.45 -5.58 0.55
C GLY A 5 16.35 -5.03 -0.35
N PHE A 6 15.14 -4.87 0.20
CA PHE A 6 14.02 -4.26 -0.52
C PHE A 6 14.35 -2.82 -0.97
N LEU A 7 14.91 -1.98 -0.09
CA LEU A 7 15.25 -0.60 -0.42
C LEU A 7 16.29 -0.50 -1.54
N ILE A 8 17.32 -1.36 -1.49
CA ILE A 8 18.40 -1.37 -2.49
C ILE A 8 17.86 -1.66 -3.90
N PHE A 9 16.84 -2.50 -4.03
CA PHE A 9 16.24 -2.83 -5.33
C PHE A 9 15.11 -1.88 -5.71
N TYR A 10 14.24 -1.54 -4.76
CA TYR A 10 13.01 -0.79 -5.05
C TYR A 10 13.29 0.65 -5.46
N TYR A 11 14.25 1.31 -4.81
CA TYR A 11 14.57 2.71 -5.04
C TYR A 11 15.09 3.00 -6.46
N PRO A 12 16.09 2.27 -6.98
CA PRO A 12 16.54 2.44 -8.37
C PRO A 12 15.43 2.17 -9.39
N ILE A 13 14.61 1.15 -9.18
CA ILE A 13 13.48 0.84 -10.07
C ILE A 13 12.48 2.01 -10.09
N LEU A 14 12.18 2.57 -8.93
CA LEU A 14 11.28 3.71 -8.80
C LEU A 14 11.80 4.93 -9.57
N SER A 15 13.10 5.25 -9.43
CA SER A 15 13.76 6.33 -10.16
C SER A 15 13.69 6.12 -11.68
N MET A 16 13.93 4.89 -12.13
CA MET A 16 13.82 4.55 -13.55
C MET A 16 12.40 4.71 -14.09
N VAL A 17 11.37 4.37 -13.32
CA VAL A 17 9.97 4.56 -13.74
C VAL A 17 9.71 6.04 -14.03
N ASP A 18 10.20 6.95 -13.20
CA ASP A 18 10.04 8.40 -13.41
C ASP A 18 10.76 8.92 -14.65
N GLU A 19 11.91 8.32 -15.01
CA GLU A 19 12.68 8.66 -16.22
C GLU A 19 11.99 8.20 -17.52
N TYR A 20 11.38 7.02 -17.49
CA TYR A 20 10.78 6.42 -18.69
C TYR A 20 9.32 6.84 -18.93
N TRP A 21 8.56 7.10 -17.85
CA TRP A 21 7.12 7.36 -17.92
C TRP A 21 6.75 8.80 -17.51
N ILE A 22 6.78 9.73 -18.49
CA ILE A 22 6.47 11.14 -18.24
C ILE A 22 4.97 11.41 -18.25
N ARG A 23 4.21 10.83 -19.21
CA ARG A 23 2.80 11.17 -19.48
C ARG A 23 1.79 10.35 -18.68
N ARG A 24 2.09 9.09 -18.34
CA ARG A 24 1.18 8.15 -17.63
C ARG A 24 1.84 7.60 -16.36
N ARG A 25 2.33 8.50 -15.53
CA ARG A 25 3.03 8.13 -14.28
C ARG A 25 2.14 7.32 -13.33
N GLY A 26 0.86 7.69 -13.18
CA GLY A 26 -0.08 6.98 -12.31
C GLY A 26 -0.24 5.51 -12.72
N MET A 27 -0.39 5.23 -14.01
CA MET A 27 -0.46 3.87 -14.52
C MET A 27 0.84 3.09 -14.27
N ALA A 28 2.02 3.70 -14.48
CA ALA A 28 3.31 3.05 -14.25
C ALA A 28 3.53 2.72 -12.77
N TYR A 29 3.19 3.63 -11.86
CA TYR A 29 3.22 3.38 -10.42
C TYR A 29 2.21 2.30 -10.00
N GLY A 30 1.00 2.33 -10.55
CA GLY A 30 -0.01 1.29 -10.32
C GLY A 30 0.49 -0.10 -10.73
N LEU A 31 1.15 -0.20 -11.89
CA LEU A 31 1.76 -1.44 -12.38
C LEU A 31 2.91 -1.90 -11.48
N LEU A 32 3.79 -1.00 -11.07
CA LEU A 32 4.90 -1.31 -10.16
C LEU A 32 4.38 -1.82 -8.81
N CYS A 33 3.39 -1.14 -8.22
CA CYS A 33 2.78 -1.54 -6.97
C CYS A 33 2.06 -2.89 -7.10
N SER A 34 1.42 -3.17 -8.25
CA SER A 34 0.70 -4.42 -8.48
C SER A 34 1.59 -5.66 -8.49
N ALA A 35 2.90 -5.51 -8.76
CA ALA A 35 3.86 -6.61 -8.70
C ALA A 35 3.91 -7.26 -7.31
N SER A 36 3.75 -6.49 -6.24
CA SER A 36 3.68 -7.03 -4.87
C SER A 36 2.45 -7.90 -4.65
N GLY A 37 1.31 -7.53 -5.22
CA GLY A 37 0.08 -8.31 -5.17
C GLY A 37 0.17 -9.58 -6.04
N ALA A 38 0.85 -9.53 -7.18
CA ALA A 38 1.08 -10.69 -8.03
C ALA A 38 1.92 -11.75 -7.29
N SER A 39 2.99 -11.35 -6.62
CA SER A 39 3.77 -12.27 -5.77
C SER A 39 2.95 -12.79 -4.59
N GLY A 40 2.15 -11.92 -3.95
CA GLY A 40 1.24 -12.26 -2.85
C GLY A 40 0.14 -13.26 -3.25
N THR A 41 -0.17 -13.39 -4.53
CA THR A 41 -1.12 -14.39 -5.03
C THR A 41 -0.56 -15.80 -5.00
N VAL A 42 0.68 -15.98 -5.41
CA VAL A 42 1.32 -17.30 -5.57
C VAL A 42 2.06 -17.74 -4.30
N MET A 43 2.78 -16.80 -3.67
CA MET A 43 3.69 -17.12 -2.55
C MET A 43 3.02 -17.79 -1.34
N PRO A 44 1.85 -17.38 -0.85
CA PRO A 44 1.23 -18.04 0.30
C PRO A 44 0.94 -19.52 0.05
N LEU A 45 0.47 -19.87 -1.14
CA LEU A 45 0.15 -21.24 -1.52
C LEU A 45 1.42 -22.10 -1.63
N VAL A 46 2.45 -21.57 -2.30
CA VAL A 46 3.75 -22.24 -2.46
C VAL A 46 4.43 -22.43 -1.09
N MET A 47 4.44 -21.38 -0.27
CA MET A 47 5.05 -21.44 1.06
C MET A 47 4.34 -22.45 1.97
N GLN A 48 3.01 -22.49 1.93
CA GLN A 48 2.24 -23.45 2.72
C GLN A 48 2.51 -24.88 2.28
N ALA A 49 2.59 -25.14 0.98
CA ALA A 49 2.92 -26.46 0.44
C ALA A 49 4.34 -26.90 0.84
N LEU A 50 5.33 -26.00 0.72
CA LEU A 50 6.72 -26.26 1.09
C LEU A 50 6.89 -26.47 2.59
N LEU A 51 6.28 -25.63 3.42
CA LEU A 51 6.34 -25.76 4.88
C LEU A 51 5.75 -27.09 5.36
N ARG A 52 4.64 -27.52 4.75
CA ARG A 52 4.02 -28.80 5.07
C ARG A 52 4.88 -30.00 4.69
N LYS A 53 5.65 -29.92 3.59
CA LYS A 53 6.43 -31.04 3.06
C LYS A 53 7.86 -31.09 3.60
N TYR A 54 8.54 -29.95 3.72
CA TYR A 54 9.98 -29.88 4.00
C TYR A 54 10.33 -29.20 5.33
N GLY A 55 9.36 -28.65 6.03
CA GLY A 55 9.56 -27.90 7.27
C GLY A 55 10.17 -26.51 7.08
N TYR A 56 10.30 -25.78 8.19
CA TYR A 56 10.65 -24.35 8.19
C TYR A 56 12.08 -24.05 7.68
N PRO A 57 13.16 -24.71 8.15
CA PRO A 57 14.53 -24.34 7.75
C PRO A 57 14.79 -24.55 6.25
N THR A 58 14.33 -25.69 5.71
CA THR A 58 14.52 -26.05 4.30
C THR A 58 13.76 -25.13 3.38
N THR A 59 12.53 -24.79 3.75
CA THR A 59 11.68 -23.86 2.98
C THR A 59 12.31 -22.48 2.88
N LEU A 60 12.84 -21.93 3.99
CA LEU A 60 13.51 -20.62 3.97
C LEU A 60 14.76 -20.61 3.10
N ARG A 61 15.60 -21.66 3.20
CA ARG A 61 16.82 -21.78 2.37
C ARG A 61 16.47 -21.89 0.89
N ALA A 62 15.49 -22.73 0.54
CA ALA A 62 15.03 -22.87 -0.83
C ALA A 62 14.50 -21.55 -1.40
N THR A 63 13.68 -20.84 -0.62
CA THR A 63 13.15 -19.54 -1.02
C THR A 63 14.25 -18.50 -1.23
N ALA A 64 15.26 -18.46 -0.36
CA ALA A 64 16.40 -17.55 -0.50
C ALA A 64 17.20 -17.84 -1.79
N VAL A 65 17.47 -19.10 -2.10
CA VAL A 65 18.17 -19.50 -3.32
C VAL A 65 17.36 -19.14 -4.56
N VAL A 66 16.06 -19.44 -4.58
CA VAL A 66 15.17 -19.11 -5.72
C VAL A 66 15.13 -17.61 -5.95
N LEU A 67 14.99 -16.80 -4.88
CA LEU A 67 15.00 -15.33 -5.00
C LEU A 67 16.33 -14.83 -5.53
N LEU A 68 17.47 -15.37 -5.07
CA LEU A 68 18.79 -14.98 -5.56
C LEU A 68 18.95 -15.29 -7.05
N LEU A 69 18.55 -16.49 -7.48
CA LEU A 69 18.62 -16.90 -8.88
C LEU A 69 17.66 -16.12 -9.79
N ALA A 70 16.50 -15.73 -9.28
CA ALA A 70 15.52 -14.94 -10.02
C ALA A 70 15.91 -13.47 -10.14
N THR A 71 16.48 -12.87 -9.08
CA THR A 71 16.79 -11.43 -9.07
C THR A 71 18.21 -11.13 -9.55
N GLY A 72 19.18 -12.01 -9.29
CA GLY A 72 20.59 -11.82 -9.64
C GLY A 72 20.83 -11.46 -11.10
N PRO A 73 20.32 -12.24 -12.07
CA PRO A 73 20.50 -11.97 -13.50
C PRO A 73 19.81 -10.68 -13.99
N LEU A 74 18.82 -10.19 -13.24
CA LEU A 74 18.08 -8.96 -13.61
C LEU A 74 18.84 -7.69 -13.23
N ILE A 75 19.76 -7.76 -12.26
CA ILE A 75 20.52 -6.59 -11.79
C ILE A 75 21.28 -5.89 -12.93
N PRO A 76 22.08 -6.59 -13.76
CA PRO A 76 22.83 -5.95 -14.84
C PRO A 76 21.93 -5.40 -15.96
N MET A 77 20.65 -5.81 -16.03
CA MET A 77 19.70 -5.30 -17.00
C MET A 77 19.08 -3.96 -16.58
N LEU A 78 19.19 -3.58 -15.30
CA LEU A 78 18.72 -2.31 -14.79
C LEU A 78 19.67 -1.18 -15.26
N LYS A 79 19.27 -0.45 -16.29
CA LYS A 79 20.02 0.72 -16.81
C LYS A 79 19.14 1.94 -16.78
N GLY A 80 19.61 3.01 -16.12
CA GLY A 80 18.98 4.34 -16.18
C GLY A 80 19.04 4.89 -17.61
N ARG A 81 18.06 5.71 -17.96
CA ARG A 81 17.97 6.37 -19.27
C ARG A 81 18.89 7.58 -19.34
N LEU A 82 19.03 8.30 -18.22
CA LEU A 82 19.83 9.51 -18.16
C LEU A 82 21.28 9.18 -17.82
N PRO A 83 22.26 9.77 -18.54
CA PRO A 83 23.67 9.61 -18.19
C PRO A 83 23.96 10.26 -16.83
N VAL A 84 24.81 9.62 -16.02
CA VAL A 84 25.19 10.03 -14.66
C VAL A 84 25.71 11.49 -14.62
N SER A 85 26.40 11.93 -15.68
CA SER A 85 26.90 13.29 -15.81
C SER A 85 25.82 14.38 -15.81
N THR A 86 24.60 14.07 -16.26
CA THR A 86 23.48 15.03 -16.26
C THR A 86 22.88 15.16 -14.86
N LEU A 87 22.99 14.12 -14.03
CA LEU A 87 22.56 14.12 -12.64
C LEU A 87 23.55 14.89 -11.73
N GLU A 88 24.85 14.81 -12.01
CA GLU A 88 25.87 15.56 -11.25
C GLU A 88 25.85 17.07 -11.56
N ASN A 89 25.60 17.46 -12.80
CA ASN A 89 25.54 18.87 -13.19
C ASN A 89 24.24 19.59 -12.86
N SER A 90 23.13 18.88 -12.66
CA SER A 90 21.89 19.45 -12.13
C SER A 90 21.95 19.49 -10.60
N GLY A 91 22.90 20.20 -10.03
CA GLY A 91 23.20 20.32 -8.60
C GLY A 91 22.10 19.76 -7.71
N LEU A 92 22.32 18.59 -7.12
CA LEU A 92 21.41 17.77 -6.31
C LEU A 92 20.94 18.48 -5.02
N ARG A 93 20.57 19.74 -5.08
CA ARG A 93 19.82 20.40 -4.02
C ARG A 93 18.36 20.04 -4.17
N THR A 94 17.98 18.97 -3.48
CA THR A 94 16.56 18.68 -3.27
C THR A 94 15.93 19.90 -2.62
N ASP A 95 15.02 20.55 -3.34
CA ASP A 95 14.26 21.66 -2.77
C ASP A 95 13.22 21.08 -1.77
N TRP A 96 13.43 21.37 -0.50
CA TRP A 96 12.55 20.96 0.60
C TRP A 96 11.39 21.92 0.85
N SER A 97 11.15 22.86 -0.06
CA SER A 97 10.06 23.85 0.05
C SER A 97 8.67 23.20 0.17
N PHE A 98 8.50 21.99 -0.36
CA PHE A 98 7.25 21.23 -0.23
C PHE A 98 6.86 20.92 1.23
N MET A 99 7.81 20.85 2.15
CA MET A 99 7.54 20.64 3.59
C MET A 99 6.78 21.81 4.21
N LYS A 100 6.82 23.00 3.61
CA LYS A 100 6.04 24.17 4.05
C LYS A 100 4.57 24.11 3.57
N LYS A 101 4.25 23.21 2.62
CA LYS A 101 2.90 23.11 2.05
C LYS A 101 2.00 22.28 2.96
N PRO A 102 0.88 22.81 3.48
CA PRO A 102 -0.01 22.06 4.37
C PRO A 102 -0.62 20.82 3.72
N LEU A 103 -0.84 20.87 2.39
CA LEU A 103 -1.36 19.75 1.62
C LEU A 103 -0.46 18.51 1.70
N PHE A 104 0.87 18.71 1.70
CA PHE A 104 1.84 17.63 1.86
C PHE A 104 1.65 16.90 3.21
N TRP A 105 1.53 17.64 4.30
CA TRP A 105 1.36 17.07 5.63
C TRP A 105 0.03 16.33 5.80
N VAL A 106 -1.05 16.86 5.21
CA VAL A 106 -2.34 16.18 5.22
C VAL A 106 -2.27 14.84 4.49
N TYR A 107 -1.61 14.80 3.33
CA TYR A 107 -1.42 13.54 2.60
C TYR A 107 -0.51 12.57 3.34
N ASN A 108 0.57 13.05 3.94
CA ASN A 108 1.51 12.22 4.70
C ASN A 108 0.85 11.64 5.96
N LEU A 109 0.09 12.45 6.70
CA LEU A 109 -0.67 12.02 7.87
C LEU A 109 -1.74 10.99 7.49
N SER A 110 -2.51 11.25 6.44
CA SER A 110 -3.50 10.31 5.92
C SER A 110 -2.86 8.96 5.55
N ASN A 111 -1.69 9.00 4.91
CA ASN A 111 -0.95 7.82 4.51
C ASN A 111 -0.39 7.04 5.72
N LEU A 112 0.09 7.73 6.75
CA LEU A 112 0.53 7.10 8.00
C LEU A 112 -0.64 6.39 8.69
N ILE A 113 -1.80 7.08 8.83
CA ILE A 113 -2.99 6.51 9.45
C ILE A 113 -3.50 5.31 8.65
N GLN A 114 -3.51 5.40 7.33
CA GLN A 114 -3.88 4.30 6.45
C GLN A 114 -2.91 3.10 6.63
N GLY A 115 -1.61 3.37 6.77
CA GLY A 115 -0.60 2.35 7.05
C GLY A 115 -0.83 1.62 8.36
N LEU A 116 -1.28 2.32 9.42
CA LEU A 116 -1.59 1.70 10.71
C LEU A 116 -2.65 0.60 10.61
N GLY A 117 -3.68 0.79 9.77
CA GLY A 117 -4.78 -0.18 9.64
C GLY A 117 -4.62 -1.18 8.48
N TYR A 118 -3.88 -0.81 7.43
CA TYR A 118 -3.85 -1.56 6.17
C TYR A 118 -3.32 -2.98 6.30
N PHE A 119 -2.34 -3.19 7.17
CA PHE A 119 -1.64 -4.45 7.28
C PHE A 119 -2.37 -5.51 8.10
N PHE A 120 -3.32 -5.11 8.95
CA PHE A 120 -4.02 -6.02 9.85
C PHE A 120 -4.80 -7.14 9.16
N PRO A 121 -5.57 -6.90 8.09
CA PRO A 121 -6.25 -7.99 7.39
C PRO A 121 -5.29 -9.04 6.85
N SER A 122 -4.16 -8.63 6.28
CA SER A 122 -3.15 -9.58 5.78
C SER A 122 -2.57 -10.47 6.87
N LEU A 123 -2.40 -9.93 8.09
CA LEU A 123 -1.85 -10.67 9.22
C LEU A 123 -2.87 -11.58 9.90
N PHE A 124 -4.09 -11.08 10.07
CA PHE A 124 -5.06 -11.72 10.97
C PHE A 124 -6.19 -12.46 10.26
N LEU A 125 -6.42 -12.24 8.96
CA LEU A 125 -7.50 -12.89 8.21
C LEU A 125 -7.40 -14.43 8.24
N PRO A 126 -6.23 -15.07 8.07
CA PRO A 126 -6.13 -16.52 8.18
C PRO A 126 -6.41 -17.03 9.61
N SER A 127 -5.85 -16.35 10.62
CA SER A 127 -6.07 -16.71 12.02
C SER A 127 -7.52 -16.46 12.46
N PHE A 128 -8.16 -15.43 11.94
CA PHE A 128 -9.59 -15.17 12.13
C PHE A 128 -10.42 -16.29 11.48
N ALA A 129 -10.10 -16.68 10.26
CA ALA A 129 -10.77 -17.76 9.55
C ALA A 129 -10.71 -19.09 10.35
N THR A 130 -9.55 -19.43 10.89
CA THR A 130 -9.41 -20.62 11.75
C THR A 130 -10.17 -20.50 13.07
N SER A 131 -10.28 -19.31 13.64
CA SER A 131 -11.04 -19.08 14.89
C SER A 131 -12.54 -19.26 14.74
N ILE A 132 -13.08 -19.11 13.53
CA ILE A 132 -14.50 -19.39 13.21
C ILE A 132 -14.73 -20.79 12.65
N GLY A 133 -13.72 -21.68 12.74
CA GLY A 133 -13.83 -23.09 12.33
C GLY A 133 -13.53 -23.37 10.86
N LEU A 134 -12.96 -22.43 10.11
CA LEU A 134 -12.55 -22.64 8.72
C LEU A 134 -11.21 -23.35 8.65
N ASN A 135 -11.00 -24.11 7.59
CA ASN A 135 -9.73 -24.81 7.34
C ASN A 135 -8.59 -23.86 6.98
N GLY A 136 -7.34 -24.20 7.32
CA GLY A 136 -6.16 -23.41 6.98
C GLY A 136 -6.01 -23.14 5.47
N TRP A 137 -6.48 -24.05 4.62
CA TRP A 137 -6.55 -23.84 3.17
C TRP A 137 -7.49 -22.69 2.77
N GLN A 138 -8.64 -22.58 3.44
CA GLN A 138 -9.57 -21.47 3.22
C GLN A 138 -8.96 -20.13 3.67
N GLY A 139 -8.18 -20.13 4.76
CA GLY A 139 -7.43 -18.96 5.19
C GLY A 139 -6.39 -18.50 4.15
N ALA A 140 -5.64 -19.44 3.57
CA ALA A 140 -4.69 -19.14 2.49
C ALA A 140 -5.39 -18.63 1.22
N LEU A 141 -6.55 -19.21 0.88
CA LEU A 141 -7.36 -18.79 -0.27
C LEU A 141 -7.87 -17.34 -0.11
N LEU A 142 -8.27 -16.95 1.10
CA LEU A 142 -8.67 -15.56 1.38
C LEU A 142 -7.53 -14.57 1.11
N LEU A 143 -6.29 -14.89 1.52
CA LEU A 143 -5.12 -14.05 1.23
C LEU A 143 -4.82 -13.99 -0.28
N THR A 144 -4.93 -15.12 -0.96
CA THR A 144 -4.75 -15.19 -2.43
C THR A 144 -5.75 -14.30 -3.14
N VAL A 145 -7.04 -14.41 -2.80
CA VAL A 145 -8.10 -13.59 -3.39
C VAL A 145 -7.90 -12.11 -3.07
N MET A 146 -7.50 -11.79 -1.83
CA MET A 146 -7.18 -10.42 -1.44
C MET A 146 -6.01 -9.87 -2.27
N SER A 147 -4.97 -10.66 -2.53
CA SER A 147 -3.81 -10.26 -3.34
C SER A 147 -4.17 -10.06 -4.82
N ILE A 148 -5.00 -10.93 -5.40
CA ILE A 148 -5.52 -10.75 -6.77
C ILE A 148 -6.31 -9.44 -6.87
N SER A 149 -7.20 -9.21 -5.91
CA SER A 149 -8.01 -7.97 -5.85
C SER A 149 -7.13 -6.74 -5.65
N GLN A 150 -6.03 -6.86 -4.90
CA GLN A 150 -5.04 -5.81 -4.74
C GLN A 150 -4.38 -5.43 -6.08
N VAL A 151 -3.97 -6.41 -6.88
CA VAL A 151 -3.41 -6.18 -8.22
C VAL A 151 -4.39 -5.40 -9.08
N LEU A 152 -5.64 -5.87 -9.16
CA LEU A 152 -6.69 -5.23 -9.94
C LEU A 152 -6.99 -3.82 -9.43
N GLY A 153 -7.06 -3.63 -8.11
CA GLY A 153 -7.29 -2.34 -7.49
C GLY A 153 -6.17 -1.35 -7.81
N GLN A 154 -4.92 -1.72 -7.59
CA GLN A 154 -3.77 -0.84 -7.85
C GLN A 154 -3.67 -0.45 -9.32
N PHE A 155 -3.90 -1.37 -10.24
CA PHE A 155 -3.93 -1.08 -11.67
C PHE A 155 -5.08 -0.12 -12.02
N THR A 156 -6.29 -0.39 -11.54
CA THR A 156 -7.48 0.43 -11.82
C THR A 156 -7.35 1.83 -11.24
N PHE A 157 -6.96 1.95 -9.97
CA PHE A 157 -6.76 3.25 -9.31
C PHE A 157 -5.60 4.03 -9.93
N GLY A 158 -4.50 3.35 -10.29
CA GLY A 158 -3.38 3.94 -11.01
C GLY A 158 -3.82 4.54 -12.33
N TYR A 159 -4.56 3.78 -13.14
CA TYR A 159 -5.10 4.24 -14.42
C TYR A 159 -6.10 5.42 -14.27
N LEU A 160 -7.04 5.30 -13.34
CA LEU A 160 -8.02 6.37 -13.10
C LEU A 160 -7.38 7.62 -12.49
N SER A 161 -6.28 7.48 -11.74
CA SER A 161 -5.59 8.61 -11.10
C SER A 161 -4.98 9.60 -12.09
N ASP A 162 -4.71 9.16 -13.32
CA ASP A 162 -4.21 10.04 -14.37
C ASP A 162 -5.23 11.14 -14.76
N ARG A 163 -6.50 10.97 -14.39
CA ARG A 163 -7.53 12.00 -14.56
C ARG A 163 -7.51 12.96 -13.37
N ARG A 164 -7.03 14.19 -13.58
CA ARG A 164 -6.78 15.21 -12.53
C ARG A 164 -7.93 15.46 -11.55
N ARG A 165 -9.19 15.32 -11.99
CA ARG A 165 -10.38 15.62 -11.18
C ARG A 165 -10.81 14.46 -10.27
N LEU A 166 -10.32 13.25 -10.52
CA LEU A 166 -10.77 12.05 -9.82
C LEU A 166 -9.99 11.73 -8.54
N LEU A 167 -8.84 12.36 -8.30
CA LEU A 167 -7.99 12.04 -7.15
C LEU A 167 -8.75 12.06 -5.81
N PRO A 168 -9.48 13.11 -5.41
CA PRO A 168 -10.17 13.10 -4.11
C PRO A 168 -11.31 12.09 -4.05
N VAL A 169 -12.02 11.88 -5.17
CA VAL A 169 -13.07 10.85 -5.24
C VAL A 169 -12.47 9.45 -5.07
N LEU A 170 -11.35 9.17 -5.72
CA LEU A 170 -10.65 7.89 -5.59
C LEU A 170 -10.14 7.67 -4.17
N MET A 171 -9.60 8.71 -3.53
CA MET A 171 -9.17 8.64 -2.13
C MET A 171 -10.36 8.36 -1.20
N ALA A 172 -11.48 9.07 -1.38
CA ALA A 172 -12.72 8.88 -0.62
C ALA A 172 -13.25 7.46 -0.79
N VAL A 173 -13.41 7.00 -2.02
CA VAL A 173 -13.93 5.66 -2.32
C VAL A 173 -13.02 4.59 -1.75
N SER A 174 -11.69 4.72 -1.93
CA SER A 174 -10.72 3.77 -1.37
C SER A 174 -10.87 3.60 0.14
N THR A 175 -10.90 4.71 0.88
CA THR A 175 -10.91 4.68 2.35
C THR A 175 -12.28 4.30 2.91
N LEU A 176 -13.38 4.88 2.39
CA LEU A 176 -14.72 4.64 2.90
C LEU A 176 -15.20 3.21 2.60
N VAL A 177 -14.98 2.70 1.39
CA VAL A 177 -15.37 1.33 1.05
C VAL A 177 -14.55 0.33 1.87
N SER A 178 -13.24 0.55 2.06
CA SER A 178 -12.43 -0.31 2.91
C SER A 178 -12.87 -0.30 4.37
N ALA A 179 -13.22 0.88 4.91
CA ALA A 179 -13.73 1.01 6.28
C ALA A 179 -15.08 0.30 6.46
N THR A 180 -16.03 0.55 5.56
CA THR A 180 -17.36 -0.09 5.61
C THR A 180 -17.28 -1.59 5.45
N ALA A 181 -16.46 -2.10 4.52
CA ALA A 181 -16.22 -3.54 4.36
C ALA A 181 -15.62 -4.16 5.64
N THR A 182 -14.70 -3.45 6.30
CA THR A 182 -14.10 -3.91 7.55
C THR A 182 -15.14 -4.04 8.66
N PHE A 183 -15.97 -3.02 8.86
CA PHE A 183 -16.98 -3.05 9.92
C PHE A 183 -18.13 -4.03 9.64
N SER A 184 -18.64 -4.05 8.41
CA SER A 184 -19.85 -4.83 8.07
C SER A 184 -19.55 -6.27 7.71
N LEU A 185 -18.47 -6.52 6.96
CA LEU A 185 -18.15 -7.87 6.48
C LEU A 185 -17.19 -8.59 7.42
N TRP A 186 -16.01 -8.03 7.70
CA TRP A 186 -15.05 -8.72 8.57
C TRP A 186 -15.56 -8.86 10.00
N GLY A 187 -16.10 -7.78 10.59
CA GLY A 187 -16.57 -7.78 11.97
C GLY A 187 -17.74 -8.72 12.25
N VAL A 188 -18.62 -8.93 11.29
CA VAL A 188 -19.85 -9.73 11.44
C VAL A 188 -19.68 -11.16 10.91
N SER A 189 -18.62 -11.45 10.17
CA SER A 189 -18.42 -12.74 9.51
C SER A 189 -18.34 -13.91 10.46
N ARG A 190 -19.13 -14.96 10.15
CA ARG A 190 -19.11 -16.28 10.81
C ARG A 190 -18.95 -17.43 9.82
N SER A 191 -18.79 -17.12 8.55
CA SER A 191 -18.70 -18.10 7.46
C SER A 191 -17.74 -17.64 6.39
N PHE A 192 -17.36 -18.53 5.46
CA PHE A 192 -16.41 -18.24 4.41
C PHE A 192 -16.88 -17.16 3.40
N PRO A 193 -18.14 -17.16 2.89
CA PRO A 193 -18.55 -16.22 1.83
C PRO A 193 -18.42 -14.73 2.21
N PRO A 194 -18.86 -14.24 3.39
CA PRO A 194 -18.66 -12.84 3.76
C PRO A 194 -17.19 -12.45 3.87
N LEU A 195 -16.32 -13.36 4.35
CA LEU A 195 -14.87 -13.12 4.39
C LEU A 195 -14.25 -13.04 3.00
N LEU A 196 -14.76 -13.83 2.05
CA LEU A 196 -14.32 -13.78 0.67
C LEU A 196 -14.66 -12.42 0.05
N ILE A 197 -15.88 -11.94 0.23
CA ILE A 197 -16.31 -10.62 -0.24
C ILE A 197 -15.49 -9.52 0.44
N PHE A 198 -15.23 -9.64 1.74
CA PHE A 198 -14.34 -8.71 2.45
C PHE A 198 -12.94 -8.68 1.84
N ALA A 199 -12.33 -9.85 1.60
CA ALA A 199 -11.00 -9.96 1.00
C ALA A 199 -10.94 -9.30 -0.38
N MET A 200 -11.99 -9.48 -1.20
CA MET A 200 -12.10 -8.84 -2.51
C MET A 200 -12.21 -7.31 -2.38
N LEU A 201 -13.12 -6.81 -1.57
CA LEU A 201 -13.34 -5.36 -1.44
C LEU A 201 -12.14 -4.68 -0.78
N PHE A 202 -11.66 -5.22 0.34
CA PHE A 202 -10.53 -4.63 1.05
C PHE A 202 -9.24 -4.67 0.21
N GLY A 203 -8.97 -5.78 -0.48
CA GLY A 203 -7.86 -5.89 -1.41
C GLY A 203 -7.94 -4.84 -2.52
N PHE A 204 -9.06 -4.73 -3.19
CA PHE A 204 -9.25 -3.81 -4.32
C PHE A 204 -9.18 -2.33 -3.89
N PHE A 205 -9.98 -1.93 -2.91
CA PHE A 205 -10.08 -0.52 -2.52
C PHE A 205 -8.95 -0.10 -1.59
N GLY A 206 -8.59 -0.90 -0.59
CA GLY A 206 -7.53 -0.56 0.37
C GLY A 206 -6.15 -0.46 -0.26
N ALA A 207 -5.82 -1.35 -1.20
CA ALA A 207 -4.56 -1.30 -1.93
C ALA A 207 -4.52 -0.21 -3.00
N GLY A 208 -5.66 0.18 -3.57
CA GLY A 208 -5.78 1.25 -4.54
C GLY A 208 -5.23 2.59 -4.04
N TYR A 209 -5.30 2.84 -2.72
CA TYR A 209 -4.78 4.06 -2.11
C TYR A 209 -3.29 4.31 -2.39
N THR A 210 -2.46 3.28 -2.37
CA THR A 210 -1.02 3.42 -2.64
C THR A 210 -0.72 3.79 -4.08
N ALA A 211 -1.54 3.35 -5.02
CA ALA A 211 -1.41 3.71 -6.43
C ALA A 211 -1.65 5.21 -6.70
N LEU A 212 -2.28 5.92 -5.76
CA LEU A 212 -2.55 7.36 -5.87
C LEU A 212 -1.36 8.24 -5.49
N TRP A 213 -0.30 7.70 -4.90
CA TRP A 213 0.84 8.49 -4.40
C TRP A 213 1.50 9.34 -5.47
N GLY A 214 1.70 8.81 -6.68
CA GLY A 214 2.25 9.58 -7.79
C GLY A 214 1.42 10.83 -8.12
N ARG A 215 0.09 10.73 -8.04
CA ARG A 215 -0.81 11.89 -8.24
C ARG A 215 -0.87 12.81 -7.03
N MET A 216 -0.74 12.31 -5.81
CA MET A 216 -0.61 13.14 -4.61
C MET A 216 0.63 14.01 -4.69
N VAL A 217 1.78 13.45 -5.11
CA VAL A 217 3.01 14.18 -5.36
C VAL A 217 2.79 15.28 -6.40
N SER A 218 2.19 14.96 -7.54
CA SER A 218 1.87 15.95 -8.57
C SER A 218 0.93 17.05 -8.06
N ALA A 219 -0.07 16.70 -7.25
CA ALA A 219 -1.00 17.67 -6.68
C ALA A 219 -0.32 18.64 -5.70
N VAL A 220 0.65 18.18 -4.91
CA VAL A 220 1.46 19.03 -4.02
C VAL A 220 2.38 19.96 -4.84
N SER A 221 2.97 19.46 -5.93
CA SER A 221 3.81 20.28 -6.82
C SER A 221 3.00 21.37 -7.53
N GLU A 222 1.80 21.07 -8.01
CA GLU A 222 0.91 22.02 -8.71
C GLU A 222 0.38 23.17 -7.81
N HIS A 223 0.49 23.06 -6.47
CA HIS A 223 0.06 24.08 -5.49
C HIS A 223 1.17 25.12 -5.16
N GLY A 224 2.26 25.18 -5.89
CA GLY A 224 3.27 26.24 -5.79
C GLY A 224 3.21 27.16 -7.00
N GLU A 225 3.53 28.44 -6.82
CA GLU A 225 3.67 29.45 -7.89
C GLU A 225 4.92 29.22 -8.77
N GLU A 226 5.39 27.99 -8.90
CA GLU A 226 6.54 27.66 -9.70
C GLU A 226 6.14 27.57 -11.17
N THR A 227 6.95 28.21 -12.02
CA THR A 227 6.88 28.21 -13.48
C THR A 227 6.53 26.80 -14.02
N PRO A 228 5.53 26.69 -14.90
CA PRO A 228 5.14 25.40 -15.48
C PRO A 228 6.33 24.83 -16.27
N GLY A 229 6.94 23.75 -15.76
CA GLY A 229 8.00 23.04 -16.46
C GLY A 229 9.17 22.51 -15.62
N GLN A 230 9.37 23.01 -14.40
CA GLN A 230 10.45 22.53 -13.52
C GLN A 230 9.92 21.88 -12.22
N SER A 231 9.13 20.82 -12.33
CA SER A 231 9.03 19.92 -11.17
C SER A 231 10.35 19.14 -11.10
N ASN A 232 11.26 19.56 -10.21
CA ASN A 232 12.51 18.84 -9.98
C ASN A 232 12.20 17.39 -9.67
N ALA A 233 12.65 16.47 -10.52
CA ALA A 233 12.44 15.03 -10.31
C ALA A 233 12.90 14.60 -8.91
N ALA A 234 13.99 15.20 -8.40
CA ALA A 234 14.49 14.99 -7.05
C ALA A 234 13.47 15.40 -5.97
N GLN A 235 12.73 16.50 -6.15
CA GLN A 235 11.68 16.93 -5.20
C GLN A 235 10.50 15.95 -5.20
N ALA A 236 10.05 15.52 -6.38
CA ALA A 236 8.96 14.53 -6.51
C ALA A 236 9.34 13.22 -5.85
N GLN A 237 10.58 12.77 -6.02
CA GLN A 237 11.09 11.56 -5.41
C GLN A 237 11.23 11.69 -3.89
N ALA A 238 11.67 12.84 -3.37
CA ALA A 238 11.72 13.12 -1.95
C ALA A 238 10.32 13.07 -1.30
N MET A 239 9.30 13.69 -1.93
CA MET A 239 7.91 13.61 -1.47
C MET A 239 7.39 12.17 -1.46
N PHE A 240 7.65 11.40 -2.52
CA PHE A 240 7.27 9.99 -2.59
C PHE A 240 7.93 9.17 -1.48
N SER A 241 9.21 9.42 -1.21
CA SER A 241 9.96 8.76 -0.13
C SER A 241 9.38 9.06 1.24
N CYS A 242 8.93 10.30 1.48
CA CYS A 242 8.25 10.67 2.72
C CYS A 242 6.92 9.90 2.87
N PHE A 243 6.17 9.70 1.78
CA PHE A 243 4.95 8.88 1.83
C PHE A 243 5.26 7.41 2.12
N CYS A 244 6.30 6.83 1.51
CA CYS A 244 6.78 5.50 1.82
C CYS A 244 7.20 5.36 3.29
N PHE A 245 7.93 6.35 3.81
CA PHE A 245 8.36 6.40 5.20
C PHE A 245 7.18 6.45 6.16
N GLY A 246 6.22 7.38 5.93
CA GLY A 246 5.02 7.49 6.75
C GLY A 246 4.22 6.18 6.82
N LYS A 247 4.00 5.54 5.66
CA LYS A 247 3.34 4.22 5.61
C LYS A 247 4.17 3.14 6.28
N GLY A 248 5.49 3.15 6.11
CA GLY A 248 6.40 2.21 6.76
C GLY A 248 6.35 2.29 8.28
N VAL A 249 6.33 3.50 8.84
CA VAL A 249 6.13 3.74 10.28
C VAL A 249 4.80 3.14 10.73
N GLY A 250 3.70 3.40 10.00
CA GLY A 250 2.40 2.81 10.31
C GLY A 250 2.42 1.28 10.31
N ASN A 251 3.05 0.67 9.32
CA ASN A 251 3.17 -0.79 9.22
C ASN A 251 4.03 -1.40 10.33
N VAL A 252 5.12 -0.75 10.73
CA VAL A 252 5.97 -1.22 11.86
C VAL A 252 5.23 -1.14 13.18
N LEU A 253 4.49 -0.05 13.41
CA LEU A 253 3.67 0.12 14.61
C LEU A 253 2.49 -0.86 14.67
N ALA A 254 2.04 -1.40 13.55
CA ALA A 254 0.97 -2.40 13.52
C ALA A 254 1.29 -3.65 14.36
N GLY A 255 2.57 -4.06 14.45
CA GLY A 255 3.01 -5.19 15.28
C GLY A 255 2.73 -4.97 16.78
N PRO A 256 3.34 -3.99 17.45
CA PRO A 256 3.09 -3.69 18.86
C PRO A 256 1.63 -3.36 19.17
N ILE A 257 0.96 -2.60 18.29
CA ILE A 257 -0.45 -2.26 18.44
C ILE A 257 -1.30 -3.53 18.42
N SER A 258 -1.04 -4.45 17.49
CA SER A 258 -1.80 -5.70 17.40
C SER A 258 -1.63 -6.57 18.63
N ALA A 259 -0.42 -6.64 19.19
CA ALA A 259 -0.16 -7.38 20.42
C ALA A 259 -1.00 -6.83 21.58
N GLY A 260 -1.05 -5.50 21.75
CA GLY A 260 -1.88 -4.85 22.77
C GLY A 260 -3.40 -5.05 22.54
N LEU A 261 -3.85 -5.02 21.28
CA LEU A 261 -5.27 -5.18 20.94
C LEU A 261 -5.78 -6.63 21.17
N ILE A 262 -4.91 -7.63 20.96
CA ILE A 262 -5.28 -9.05 21.13
C ILE A 262 -5.16 -9.49 22.58
N SER A 263 -4.28 -8.89 23.40
CA SER A 263 -4.13 -9.23 24.81
C SER A 263 -5.37 -8.87 25.65
N ASN A 264 -6.09 -7.83 25.25
CA ASN A 264 -7.31 -7.38 25.92
C ASN A 264 -8.55 -8.11 25.35
N ILE A 265 -8.80 -9.34 25.80
CA ILE A 265 -9.96 -10.11 25.36
C ILE A 265 -11.22 -9.51 25.98
N VAL A 266 -12.06 -8.90 25.15
CA VAL A 266 -13.39 -8.44 25.57
C VAL A 266 -14.36 -9.62 25.44
N HIS A 267 -14.80 -10.18 26.56
CA HIS A 267 -15.67 -11.37 26.60
C HIS A 267 -17.15 -11.13 26.24
N VAL A 268 -17.52 -9.94 25.76
CA VAL A 268 -18.92 -9.58 25.51
C VAL A 268 -19.21 -9.40 24.03
N GLY A 269 -20.12 -10.22 23.51
CA GLY A 269 -20.68 -10.10 22.15
C GLY A 269 -20.03 -11.05 21.14
N SER A 270 -20.64 -11.19 19.97
CA SER A 270 -20.21 -12.09 18.90
C SER A 270 -19.43 -11.42 17.76
N TYR A 271 -19.25 -10.10 17.84
CA TYR A 271 -18.56 -9.29 16.82
C TYR A 271 -17.05 -9.54 16.86
N GLY A 272 -16.44 -9.70 15.69
CA GLY A 272 -14.99 -9.90 15.56
C GLY A 272 -14.49 -11.23 16.13
N ALA A 273 -15.33 -12.28 16.17
CA ALA A 273 -15.02 -13.57 16.83
C ALA A 273 -14.41 -13.38 18.24
N LEU A 274 -14.90 -12.41 19.00
CA LEU A 274 -14.47 -11.99 20.34
C LEU A 274 -13.01 -11.49 20.40
N LYS A 275 -12.07 -12.34 20.05
CA LYS A 275 -10.62 -12.08 20.11
C LYS A 275 -10.15 -10.96 19.17
N TYR A 276 -10.77 -10.82 18.00
CA TYR A 276 -10.33 -9.88 16.96
C TYR A 276 -11.18 -8.60 16.90
N LYS A 277 -12.15 -8.43 17.81
CA LYS A 277 -13.02 -7.24 17.84
C LYS A 277 -12.22 -5.93 17.82
N ALA A 278 -11.23 -5.81 18.69
CA ALA A 278 -10.41 -4.61 18.79
C ALA A 278 -9.59 -4.37 17.49
N VAL A 279 -9.08 -5.44 16.89
CA VAL A 279 -8.33 -5.39 15.62
C VAL A 279 -9.22 -4.90 14.48
N VAL A 280 -10.43 -5.44 14.35
CA VAL A 280 -11.42 -5.05 13.32
C VAL A 280 -11.80 -3.58 13.49
N VAL A 281 -12.14 -3.18 14.72
CA VAL A 281 -12.52 -1.78 15.01
C VAL A 281 -11.36 -0.83 14.72
N PHE A 282 -10.15 -1.15 15.17
CA PHE A 282 -8.96 -0.33 14.92
C PHE A 282 -8.69 -0.18 13.40
N THR A 283 -8.76 -1.29 12.65
CA THR A 283 -8.58 -1.27 11.19
C THR A 283 -9.63 -0.37 10.52
N GLY A 284 -10.91 -0.56 10.85
CA GLY A 284 -11.99 0.22 10.27
C GLY A 284 -11.89 1.72 10.59
N VAL A 285 -11.56 2.05 11.85
CA VAL A 285 -11.34 3.44 12.30
C VAL A 285 -10.14 4.06 11.60
N SER A 286 -9.03 3.35 11.49
CA SER A 286 -7.84 3.84 10.77
C SER A 286 -8.14 4.11 9.30
N MET A 287 -8.87 3.22 8.62
CA MET A 287 -9.31 3.45 7.24
C MET A 287 -10.22 4.66 7.13
N LEU A 288 -11.16 4.84 8.06
CA LEU A 288 -12.08 5.98 8.06
C LEU A 288 -11.32 7.30 8.32
N LEU A 289 -10.44 7.33 9.31
CA LEU A 289 -9.65 8.52 9.64
C LEU A 289 -8.67 8.90 8.52
N SER A 290 -8.20 7.94 7.72
CA SER A 290 -7.36 8.25 6.56
C SER A 290 -8.08 9.08 5.51
N ALA A 291 -9.42 9.17 5.55
CA ALA A 291 -10.21 10.05 4.71
C ALA A 291 -9.97 11.56 4.97
N ILE A 292 -9.19 11.94 5.99
CA ILE A 292 -8.80 13.34 6.26
C ILE A 292 -8.12 14.00 5.04
N SER A 293 -7.52 13.21 4.17
CA SER A 293 -6.93 13.67 2.91
C SER A 293 -7.91 14.33 1.94
N ILE A 294 -9.22 14.18 2.16
CA ILE A 294 -10.28 14.75 1.34
C ILE A 294 -10.55 16.23 1.72
N GLY A 295 -10.30 16.58 3.01
CA GLY A 295 -10.60 17.91 3.56
C GLY A 295 -10.01 19.08 2.77
N PRO A 296 -8.73 19.10 2.36
CA PRO A 296 -8.13 20.22 1.63
C PRO A 296 -8.71 20.47 0.24
N TRP A 297 -9.48 19.52 -0.30
CA TRP A 297 -10.12 19.70 -1.61
C TRP A 297 -11.16 20.83 -1.62
N HIS A 298 -11.87 21.03 -0.53
CA HIS A 298 -12.83 22.12 -0.38
C HIS A 298 -12.19 23.50 -0.22
N LEU A 299 -10.89 23.54 0.12
CA LEU A 299 -10.12 24.77 0.29
C LEU A 299 -9.47 25.26 -1.03
N ARG A 300 -9.65 24.54 -2.13
CA ARG A 300 -9.13 24.99 -3.43
C ARG A 300 -9.88 26.24 -3.88
N PRO A 301 -9.21 27.36 -4.13
CA PRO A 301 -9.86 28.50 -4.79
C PRO A 301 -10.37 28.03 -6.15
N LYS A 302 -11.64 28.28 -6.43
CA LYS A 302 -12.23 28.07 -7.76
C LYS A 302 -11.42 28.91 -8.74
N ARG A 303 -10.52 28.31 -9.52
CA ARG A 303 -9.97 29.02 -10.68
C ARG A 303 -11.16 29.25 -11.62
N HIS A 304 -11.60 30.48 -11.71
CA HIS A 304 -12.46 30.92 -12.81
C HIS A 304 -11.67 30.67 -14.10
N VAL A 305 -12.26 29.86 -14.97
CA VAL A 305 -11.82 29.62 -16.35
C VAL A 305 -12.04 30.89 -17.16
#